data_86b940bbe04dfcc094e0fbf9dfb537ed
#
_entry.id   86b940bbe04dfcc094e0fbf9dfb537ed
#
_cell.length_a   1.000
_cell.length_b   1.000
_cell.length_c   1.000
_cell.angle_alpha   90.00
_cell.angle_beta   90.00
_cell.angle_gamma   90.00
#
_symmetry.space_group_name_H-M   'P 1'
#
loop_
_entity.id
_entity.type
_entity.pdbx_description
1 polymer ?
#
loop_
_entity_poly.entity_id
_entity_poly.type
_entity_poly.pdbx_seq_one_letter_code
_entity_poly.pdbx_strand_id
1 'polypeptide(L)'
;TTEMKNRCIKRCLLFSALSILPILAMPNAKAAWAVLHGSKTEFIYDEDHTGIAAVQTAYDDKYFVFVNGEGHSEIPFGSYHSQVGLVPLFLHHNPEDIAIIGLGSGDTCYSASSHKNTRSITCIEIIEAEPNVLKKHAEKTNYEPLKKIFTDPRIKLVSGDGRRYVESCGQKFDII
;
A
#
# COMPACT_ATOMS: atom_id res chain seq x y z
N THR A 1 -32.51 -34.12 37.74
CA THR A 1 -31.64 -34.49 36.60
C THR A 1 -32.02 -33.72 35.34
N THR A 2 -33.30 -33.59 34.97
CA THR A 2 -33.75 -32.90 33.77
C THR A 2 -33.58 -31.38 33.87
N GLU A 3 -33.84 -30.82 35.05
CA GLU A 3 -33.66 -29.36 35.32
C GLU A 3 -32.20 -28.91 35.26
N MET A 4 -31.27 -29.73 35.69
CA MET A 4 -29.85 -29.46 35.65
C MET A 4 -29.33 -29.47 34.20
N LYS A 5 -29.84 -30.40 33.37
CA LYS A 5 -29.54 -30.45 31.93
C LYS A 5 -30.06 -29.22 31.19
N ASN A 6 -31.30 -28.80 31.48
CA ASN A 6 -31.89 -27.59 30.90
C ASN A 6 -31.16 -26.30 31.34
N ARG A 7 -30.68 -26.19 32.56
CA ARG A 7 -29.87 -25.07 33.04
C ARG A 7 -28.50 -25.03 32.31
N CYS A 8 -27.88 -26.19 32.12
CA CYS A 8 -26.61 -26.28 31.38
C CYS A 8 -26.78 -25.84 29.92
N ILE A 9 -27.81 -26.35 29.22
CA ILE A 9 -28.12 -25.96 27.84
C ILE A 9 -28.38 -24.45 27.72
N LYS A 10 -29.20 -23.87 28.61
CA LYS A 10 -29.46 -22.41 28.60
C LYS A 10 -28.18 -21.58 28.80
N ARG A 11 -27.28 -22.02 29.71
CA ARG A 11 -25.99 -21.35 29.92
C ARG A 11 -25.09 -21.47 28.68
N CYS A 12 -24.99 -22.66 28.07
CA CYS A 12 -24.23 -22.84 26.83
C CYS A 12 -24.76 -21.95 25.71
N LEU A 13 -26.08 -21.88 25.50
CA LEU A 13 -26.70 -21.02 24.50
C LEU A 13 -26.43 -19.53 24.79
N LEU A 14 -26.51 -19.12 26.05
CA LEU A 14 -26.20 -17.74 26.45
C LEU A 14 -24.74 -17.40 26.17
N PHE A 15 -23.77 -18.27 26.54
CA PHE A 15 -22.35 -18.06 26.26
C PHE A 15 -22.07 -18.04 24.77
N SER A 16 -22.70 -18.95 24.00
CA SER A 16 -22.57 -18.95 22.53
C SER A 16 -23.11 -17.66 21.90
N ALA A 17 -24.28 -17.19 22.37
CA ALA A 17 -24.86 -15.94 21.91
C ALA A 17 -23.96 -14.73 22.25
N LEU A 18 -23.44 -14.65 23.48
CA LEU A 18 -22.52 -13.62 23.92
C LEU A 18 -21.20 -13.60 23.13
N SER A 19 -20.75 -14.77 22.65
CA SER A 19 -19.53 -14.86 21.81
C SER A 19 -19.79 -14.52 20.36
N ILE A 20 -20.96 -14.87 19.82
CA ILE A 20 -21.30 -14.68 18.40
C ILE A 20 -21.78 -13.24 18.13
N LEU A 21 -22.54 -12.64 19.05
CA LEU A 21 -23.09 -11.29 18.86
C LEU A 21 -22.04 -10.22 18.56
N PRO A 22 -20.90 -10.14 19.28
CA PRO A 22 -19.85 -9.18 18.96
C PRO A 22 -19.25 -9.40 17.56
N ILE A 23 -19.13 -10.65 17.12
CA ILE A 23 -18.60 -10.99 15.79
C ILE A 23 -19.57 -10.49 14.70
N LEU A 24 -20.87 -10.72 14.90
CA LEU A 24 -21.90 -10.27 13.95
C LEU A 24 -22.10 -8.75 13.96
N ALA A 25 -21.78 -8.09 15.08
CA ALA A 25 -21.85 -6.65 15.23
C ALA A 25 -20.57 -5.93 14.78
N MET A 26 -19.52 -6.67 14.43
CA MET A 26 -18.24 -6.11 14.03
C MET A 26 -18.39 -5.35 12.71
N PRO A 27 -17.95 -4.08 12.62
CA PRO A 27 -17.95 -3.38 11.36
C PRO A 27 -17.02 -4.09 10.36
N ASN A 28 -17.31 -3.96 9.06
CA ASN A 28 -16.37 -4.44 8.06
C ASN A 28 -15.04 -3.66 8.17
N ALA A 29 -13.96 -4.24 7.65
CA ALA A 29 -12.61 -3.69 7.80
C ALA A 29 -12.49 -2.24 7.31
N LYS A 30 -13.12 -1.90 6.18
CA LYS A 30 -13.16 -0.53 5.66
C LYS A 30 -13.85 0.45 6.63
N ALA A 31 -14.97 0.05 7.24
CA ALA A 31 -15.68 0.88 8.23
C ALA A 31 -14.88 1.02 9.53
N ALA A 32 -14.22 -0.05 9.98
CA ALA A 32 -13.31 0.00 11.12
C ALA A 32 -12.14 0.93 10.85
N TRP A 33 -11.53 0.84 9.66
CA TRP A 33 -10.50 1.76 9.20
C TRP A 33 -10.95 3.22 9.29
N ALA A 34 -12.11 3.54 8.73
CA ALA A 34 -12.65 4.91 8.73
C ALA A 34 -12.77 5.50 10.12
N VAL A 35 -13.22 4.69 11.08
CA VAL A 35 -13.35 5.11 12.49
C VAL A 35 -11.98 5.34 13.12
N LEU A 36 -11.05 4.41 12.94
CA LEU A 36 -9.71 4.46 13.56
C LEU A 36 -8.85 5.60 13.02
N HIS A 37 -8.96 5.91 11.73
CA HIS A 37 -8.17 6.94 11.06
C HIS A 37 -8.91 8.27 10.90
N GLY A 38 -10.11 8.41 11.52
CA GLY A 38 -10.88 9.64 11.47
C GLY A 38 -11.30 10.05 10.06
N SER A 39 -11.47 9.08 9.15
CA SER A 39 -11.85 9.32 7.76
C SER A 39 -13.27 9.86 7.68
N LYS A 40 -13.41 11.16 7.50
CA LYS A 40 -14.72 11.84 7.35
C LYS A 40 -15.16 11.98 5.89
N THR A 41 -14.25 11.74 4.96
CA THR A 41 -14.46 11.89 3.52
C THR A 41 -14.30 10.54 2.83
N GLU A 42 -14.66 10.50 1.54
CA GLU A 42 -14.41 9.32 0.73
C GLU A 42 -12.92 9.03 0.62
N PHE A 43 -12.54 7.80 0.84
CA PHE A 43 -11.18 7.32 0.72
C PHE A 43 -11.15 6.02 -0.10
N ILE A 44 -10.02 5.75 -0.72
CA ILE A 44 -9.77 4.52 -1.47
C ILE A 44 -9.13 3.53 -0.51
N TYR A 45 -9.65 2.31 -0.48
CA TYR A 45 -9.24 1.25 0.44
C TYR A 45 -9.22 -0.07 -0.31
N ASP A 46 -8.22 -0.86 -0.04
CA ASP A 46 -8.11 -2.26 -0.48
C ASP A 46 -7.41 -3.09 0.59
N GLU A 47 -7.72 -4.38 0.64
CA GLU A 47 -7.10 -5.32 1.55
C GLU A 47 -6.98 -6.70 0.90
N ASP A 48 -5.92 -7.40 1.22
CA ASP A 48 -5.70 -8.78 0.83
C ASP A 48 -4.91 -9.54 1.91
N HIS A 49 -4.42 -10.73 1.57
CA HIS A 49 -3.65 -11.57 2.49
C HIS A 49 -2.28 -10.99 2.86
N THR A 50 -1.79 -9.98 2.15
CA THR A 50 -0.50 -9.32 2.42
C THR A 50 -0.64 -8.12 3.34
N GLY A 51 -1.80 -7.47 3.35
CA GLY A 51 -2.07 -6.33 4.21
C GLY A 51 -3.19 -5.42 3.73
N ILE A 52 -3.17 -4.22 4.26
CA ILE A 52 -4.16 -3.17 4.01
C ILE A 52 -3.47 -1.97 3.39
N ALA A 53 -4.06 -1.41 2.35
CA ALA A 53 -3.65 -0.14 1.78
C ALA A 53 -4.82 0.83 1.66
N ALA A 54 -4.56 2.13 1.87
CA ALA A 54 -5.56 3.18 1.70
C ALA A 54 -4.94 4.48 1.20
N VAL A 55 -5.73 5.25 0.43
CA VAL A 55 -5.41 6.63 0.06
C VAL A 55 -6.51 7.53 0.59
N GLN A 56 -6.17 8.43 1.47
CA GLN A 56 -7.08 9.30 2.19
C GLN A 56 -6.72 10.76 1.98
N THR A 57 -7.72 11.63 1.80
CA THR A 57 -7.52 13.08 1.80
C THR A 57 -6.95 13.54 3.14
N ALA A 58 -5.89 14.32 3.09
CA ALA A 58 -5.23 14.90 4.27
C ALA A 58 -5.68 16.36 4.48
N TYR A 59 -4.97 17.32 3.86
CA TYR A 59 -5.22 18.75 3.92
C TYR A 59 -4.74 19.40 2.60
N ASP A 60 -5.28 20.53 2.25
CA ASP A 60 -4.84 21.33 1.09
C ASP A 60 -4.65 20.52 -0.20
N ASP A 61 -5.66 19.74 -0.57
CA ASP A 61 -5.65 18.86 -1.75
C ASP A 61 -4.54 17.78 -1.76
N LYS A 62 -3.93 17.53 -0.60
CA LYS A 62 -2.99 16.42 -0.42
C LYS A 62 -3.70 15.15 0.01
N TYR A 63 -3.07 14.04 -0.34
CA TYR A 63 -3.50 12.71 0.05
C TYR A 63 -2.36 11.98 0.74
N PHE A 64 -2.67 11.25 1.80
CA PHE A 64 -1.75 10.30 2.41
C PHE A 64 -2.00 8.89 1.90
N VAL A 65 -0.92 8.19 1.65
CA VAL A 65 -0.90 6.76 1.36
C VAL A 65 -0.58 6.03 2.66
N PHE A 66 -1.49 5.15 3.06
CA PHE A 66 -1.38 4.33 4.25
C PHE A 66 -1.15 2.88 3.87
N VAL A 67 -0.26 2.24 4.62
CA VAL A 67 -0.01 0.80 4.55
C VAL A 67 -0.06 0.23 5.96
N ASN A 68 -0.90 -0.76 6.19
CA ASN A 68 -1.10 -1.40 7.49
C ASN A 68 -1.37 -0.42 8.65
N GLY A 69 -2.04 0.69 8.38
CA GLY A 69 -2.40 1.71 9.37
C GLY A 69 -1.41 2.86 9.53
N GLU A 70 -0.24 2.77 8.94
CA GLU A 70 0.78 3.80 9.00
C GLU A 70 0.79 4.65 7.74
N GLY A 71 0.86 5.98 7.89
CA GLY A 71 1.02 6.92 6.78
C GLY A 71 2.47 6.94 6.31
N HIS A 72 2.71 6.52 5.08
CA HIS A 72 4.06 6.37 4.54
C HIS A 72 4.48 7.49 3.61
N SER A 73 3.57 8.03 2.82
CA SER A 73 3.92 8.96 1.75
C SER A 73 2.74 9.83 1.33
N GLU A 74 3.01 10.88 0.56
CA GLU A 74 2.05 11.89 0.14
C GLU A 74 1.86 11.91 -1.38
N ILE A 75 0.69 12.36 -1.80
CA ILE A 75 0.36 12.75 -3.16
C ILE A 75 -0.23 14.18 -3.08
N PRO A 76 0.17 15.14 -3.95
CA PRO A 76 1.07 15.03 -5.10
C PRO A 76 2.54 14.82 -4.70
N PHE A 77 3.34 14.34 -5.66
CA PHE A 77 4.78 14.09 -5.52
C PHE A 77 5.55 15.40 -5.30
N GLY A 78 6.81 15.30 -4.83
CA GLY A 78 7.68 16.45 -4.59
C GLY A 78 8.18 16.56 -3.16
N SER A 79 7.98 15.51 -2.36
CA SER A 79 8.43 15.46 -0.97
C SER A 79 9.83 14.82 -0.84
N TYR A 80 10.15 14.37 0.35
CA TYR A 80 11.33 13.59 0.67
C TYR A 80 11.54 12.38 -0.27
N HIS A 81 10.46 11.71 -0.68
CA HIS A 81 10.54 10.53 -1.55
C HIS A 81 11.06 10.85 -2.97
N SER A 82 10.80 12.05 -3.48
CA SER A 82 11.42 12.52 -4.72
C SER A 82 12.95 12.60 -4.59
N GLN A 83 13.44 13.06 -3.44
CA GLN A 83 14.89 13.13 -3.19
C GLN A 83 15.51 11.73 -3.10
N VAL A 84 14.83 10.79 -2.46
CA VAL A 84 15.27 9.38 -2.41
C VAL A 84 15.41 8.79 -3.81
N GLY A 85 14.51 9.12 -4.72
CA GLY A 85 14.58 8.68 -6.11
C GLY A 85 15.67 9.38 -6.95
N LEU A 86 15.93 10.66 -6.69
CA LEU A 86 16.83 11.47 -7.53
C LEU A 86 18.30 11.42 -7.08
N VAL A 87 18.56 11.50 -5.78
CA VAL A 87 19.95 11.64 -5.27
C VAL A 87 20.87 10.51 -5.73
N PRO A 88 20.48 9.23 -5.66
CA PRO A 88 21.35 8.15 -6.12
C PRO A 88 21.70 8.25 -7.62
N LEU A 89 20.78 8.76 -8.44
CA LEU A 89 20.99 8.93 -9.88
C LEU A 89 22.05 9.96 -10.22
N PHE A 90 22.19 11.00 -9.40
CA PHE A 90 23.24 12.00 -9.58
C PHE A 90 24.61 11.54 -9.05
N LEU A 91 24.61 10.60 -8.11
CA LEU A 91 25.84 10.06 -7.52
C LEU A 91 26.41 8.90 -8.33
N HIS A 92 25.57 8.15 -9.02
CA HIS A 92 26.02 7.02 -9.85
C HIS A 92 26.45 7.49 -11.22
N HIS A 93 27.56 6.93 -11.74
CA HIS A 93 28.14 7.34 -13.01
C HIS A 93 27.22 7.07 -14.22
N ASN A 94 26.57 5.93 -14.24
CA ASN A 94 25.66 5.53 -15.34
C ASN A 94 24.50 4.68 -14.79
N PRO A 95 23.44 5.31 -14.22
CA PRO A 95 22.32 4.60 -13.59
C PRO A 95 21.33 4.12 -14.67
N GLU A 96 21.46 2.88 -15.13
CA GLU A 96 20.57 2.29 -16.12
C GLU A 96 19.50 1.39 -15.53
N ASP A 97 19.91 0.45 -14.66
CA ASP A 97 19.02 -0.55 -14.08
C ASP A 97 18.86 -0.32 -12.57
N ILE A 98 17.63 -0.04 -12.14
CA ILE A 98 17.33 0.39 -10.79
C ILE A 98 16.37 -0.60 -10.12
N ALA A 99 16.66 -0.98 -8.88
CA ALA A 99 15.70 -1.65 -8.02
C ALA A 99 15.19 -0.68 -6.95
N ILE A 100 13.90 -0.73 -6.67
CA ILE A 100 13.27 0.04 -5.59
C ILE A 100 12.51 -0.94 -4.71
N ILE A 101 12.79 -0.94 -3.41
CA ILE A 101 12.11 -1.77 -2.43
C ILE A 101 11.07 -0.92 -1.70
N GLY A 102 9.81 -1.26 -1.91
CA GLY A 102 8.65 -0.49 -1.46
C GLY A 102 8.15 0.49 -2.53
N LEU A 103 6.83 0.58 -2.71
CA LEU A 103 6.21 1.48 -3.68
C LEU A 103 5.86 2.83 -3.06
N GLY A 104 5.26 2.84 -1.89
CA GLY A 104 4.75 4.05 -1.25
C GLY A 104 3.74 4.78 -2.14
N SER A 105 3.83 6.09 -2.27
CA SER A 105 3.00 6.82 -3.22
C SER A 105 3.40 6.62 -4.69
N GLY A 106 4.55 6.00 -4.97
CA GLY A 106 5.15 5.91 -6.30
C GLY A 106 6.12 7.05 -6.63
N ASP A 107 6.27 8.04 -5.75
CA ASP A 107 7.11 9.23 -5.98
C ASP A 107 8.57 8.84 -6.28
N THR A 108 9.15 7.92 -5.50
CA THR A 108 10.52 7.42 -5.75
C THR A 108 10.66 6.79 -7.13
N CYS A 109 9.70 5.96 -7.55
CA CYS A 109 9.68 5.36 -8.88
C CYS A 109 9.58 6.41 -9.99
N TYR A 110 8.66 7.35 -9.83
CA TYR A 110 8.48 8.45 -10.78
C TYR A 110 9.75 9.28 -10.92
N SER A 111 10.33 9.68 -9.79
CA SER A 111 11.55 10.49 -9.75
C SER A 111 12.73 9.76 -10.38
N ALA A 112 12.90 8.46 -10.08
CA ALA A 112 13.92 7.63 -10.71
C ALA A 112 13.72 7.50 -12.23
N SER A 113 12.49 7.49 -12.72
CA SER A 113 12.18 7.41 -14.16
C SER A 113 12.51 8.68 -14.94
N SER A 114 12.73 9.79 -14.25
CA SER A 114 13.01 11.10 -14.88
C SER A 114 14.42 11.19 -15.45
N HIS A 115 15.36 10.36 -15.03
CA HIS A 115 16.73 10.39 -15.51
C HIS A 115 16.84 9.75 -16.91
N LYS A 116 17.53 10.44 -17.82
CA LYS A 116 17.62 10.06 -19.24
C LYS A 116 18.26 8.69 -19.51
N ASN A 117 19.18 8.27 -18.64
CA ASN A 117 19.87 7.00 -18.78
C ASN A 117 19.14 5.83 -18.14
N THR A 118 18.09 6.08 -17.33
CA THR A 118 17.31 5.01 -16.71
C THR A 118 16.62 4.17 -17.79
N ARG A 119 17.05 2.92 -17.90
CA ARG A 119 16.56 1.92 -18.84
C ARG A 119 15.46 1.06 -18.24
N SER A 120 15.65 0.64 -17.00
CA SER A 120 14.66 -0.16 -16.30
C SER A 120 14.57 0.19 -14.81
N ILE A 121 13.34 0.10 -14.28
CA ILE A 121 13.05 0.23 -12.85
C ILE A 121 12.24 -1.00 -12.44
N THR A 122 12.77 -1.79 -11.51
CA THR A 122 12.02 -2.86 -10.87
C THR A 122 11.64 -2.41 -9.47
N CYS A 123 10.38 -2.12 -9.26
CA CYS A 123 9.83 -1.76 -7.96
C CYS A 123 9.15 -2.98 -7.34
N ILE A 124 9.63 -3.41 -6.17
CA ILE A 124 9.16 -4.59 -5.47
C ILE A 124 8.35 -4.13 -4.26
N GLU A 125 7.07 -4.49 -4.25
CA GLU A 125 6.14 -4.13 -3.17
C GLU A 125 5.57 -5.39 -2.51
N ILE A 126 5.62 -5.42 -1.19
CA ILE A 126 5.18 -6.58 -0.42
C ILE A 126 3.67 -6.57 -0.18
N ILE A 127 3.04 -5.40 -0.16
CA ILE A 127 1.59 -5.25 0.04
C ILE A 127 0.89 -5.13 -1.32
N GLU A 128 0.31 -6.22 -1.79
CA GLU A 128 -0.32 -6.30 -3.11
C GLU A 128 -1.52 -5.36 -3.27
N ALA A 129 -2.18 -5.01 -2.17
CA ALA A 129 -3.26 -4.02 -2.15
C ALA A 129 -2.79 -2.60 -2.51
N GLU A 130 -1.52 -2.24 -2.27
CA GLU A 130 -1.02 -0.87 -2.45
C GLU A 130 -1.05 -0.40 -3.91
N PRO A 131 -0.51 -1.13 -4.91
CA PRO A 131 -0.64 -0.76 -6.32
C PRO A 131 -2.10 -0.57 -6.76
N ASN A 132 -3.03 -1.36 -6.22
CA ASN A 132 -4.44 -1.29 -6.56
C ASN A 132 -5.08 0.03 -6.11
N VAL A 133 -4.85 0.47 -4.87
CA VAL A 133 -5.40 1.73 -4.37
C VAL A 133 -4.79 2.93 -5.09
N LEU A 134 -3.49 2.88 -5.42
CA LEU A 134 -2.81 3.92 -6.17
C LEU A 134 -3.35 4.04 -7.59
N LYS A 135 -3.58 2.92 -8.28
CA LYS A 135 -4.16 2.91 -9.62
C LYS A 135 -5.57 3.51 -9.63
N LYS A 136 -6.42 3.10 -8.69
CA LYS A 136 -7.77 3.68 -8.50
C LYS A 136 -7.70 5.19 -8.21
N HIS A 137 -6.72 5.62 -7.43
CA HIS A 137 -6.52 7.04 -7.12
C HIS A 137 -6.05 7.83 -8.37
N ALA A 138 -5.11 7.28 -9.13
CA ALA A 138 -4.63 7.89 -10.37
C ALA A 138 -5.75 8.10 -11.40
N GLU A 139 -6.63 7.11 -11.54
CA GLU A 139 -7.81 7.17 -12.40
C GLU A 139 -8.81 8.24 -11.93
N LYS A 140 -9.06 8.31 -10.61
CA LYS A 140 -10.02 9.26 -10.01
C LYS A 140 -9.56 10.71 -10.10
N THR A 141 -8.26 10.97 -9.83
CA THR A 141 -7.71 12.33 -9.75
C THR A 141 -7.09 12.81 -11.06
N ASN A 142 -6.91 11.93 -12.02
CA ASN A 142 -6.19 12.22 -13.27
C ASN A 142 -4.75 12.73 -13.06
N TYR A 143 -4.11 12.32 -11.95
CA TYR A 143 -2.76 12.77 -11.61
C TYR A 143 -1.71 12.07 -12.48
N GLU A 144 -1.22 12.76 -13.49
CA GLU A 144 -0.32 12.20 -14.52
C GLU A 144 0.99 11.58 -13.99
N PRO A 145 1.68 12.16 -12.98
CA PRO A 145 2.89 11.51 -12.45
C PRO A 145 2.61 10.11 -11.89
N LEU A 146 1.48 9.93 -11.19
CA LEU A 146 1.11 8.61 -10.66
C LEU A 146 0.68 7.65 -11.76
N LYS A 147 -0.01 8.13 -12.81
CA LYS A 147 -0.37 7.29 -13.98
C LYS A 147 0.86 6.71 -14.67
N LYS A 148 1.94 7.49 -14.75
CA LYS A 148 3.21 7.03 -15.34
C LYS A 148 3.78 5.80 -14.66
N ILE A 149 3.57 5.62 -13.35
CA ILE A 149 4.02 4.42 -12.64
C ILE A 149 3.44 3.14 -13.26
N PHE A 150 2.23 3.22 -13.81
CA PHE A 150 1.51 2.08 -14.39
C PHE A 150 1.58 2.00 -15.92
N THR A 151 2.10 3.05 -16.57
CA THR A 151 2.09 3.15 -18.05
C THR A 151 3.49 3.27 -18.67
N ASP A 152 4.51 3.66 -17.90
CA ASP A 152 5.89 3.72 -18.40
C ASP A 152 6.43 2.28 -18.58
N PRO A 153 6.78 1.86 -19.78
CA PRO A 153 7.24 0.49 -20.06
C PRO A 153 8.56 0.14 -19.36
N ARG A 154 9.29 1.12 -18.85
CA ARG A 154 10.52 0.93 -18.10
C ARG A 154 10.25 0.52 -16.65
N ILE A 155 9.05 0.78 -16.11
CA ILE A 155 8.69 0.50 -14.73
C ILE A 155 7.99 -0.86 -14.65
N LYS A 156 8.58 -1.77 -13.91
CA LYS A 156 8.01 -3.08 -13.60
C LYS A 156 7.67 -3.14 -12.11
N LEU A 157 6.39 -3.30 -11.80
CA LEU A 157 5.93 -3.58 -10.43
C LEU A 157 5.96 -5.09 -10.19
N VAL A 158 6.55 -5.50 -9.09
CA VAL A 158 6.70 -6.91 -8.68
C VAL A 158 6.14 -7.05 -7.27
N SER A 159 5.23 -8.00 -7.09
CA SER A 159 4.74 -8.37 -5.76
C SER A 159 5.73 -9.29 -5.06
N GLY A 160 6.05 -9.00 -3.80
CA GLY A 160 6.87 -9.86 -2.95
C GLY A 160 7.83 -9.13 -2.04
N ASP A 161 8.61 -9.93 -1.32
CA ASP A 161 9.70 -9.45 -0.45
C ASP A 161 10.87 -8.93 -1.30
N GLY A 162 11.15 -7.62 -1.19
CA GLY A 162 12.18 -6.96 -1.98
C GLY A 162 13.59 -7.49 -1.73
N ARG A 163 13.94 -7.79 -0.48
CA ARG A 163 15.24 -8.38 -0.14
C ARG A 163 15.43 -9.74 -0.80
N ARG A 164 14.42 -10.61 -0.64
CA ARG A 164 14.45 -11.95 -1.23
C ARG A 164 14.49 -11.87 -2.76
N TYR A 165 13.76 -10.93 -3.35
CA TYR A 165 13.78 -10.71 -4.79
C TYR A 165 15.19 -10.36 -5.28
N VAL A 166 15.85 -9.37 -4.69
CA VAL A 166 17.20 -8.92 -5.07
C VAL A 166 18.23 -10.05 -4.90
N GLU A 167 18.12 -10.84 -3.83
CA GLU A 167 19.01 -11.96 -3.58
C GLU A 167 18.87 -13.11 -4.61
N SER A 168 17.68 -13.28 -5.19
CA SER A 168 17.34 -14.47 -5.99
C SER A 168 17.09 -14.23 -7.48
N CYS A 169 16.86 -12.97 -7.91
CA CYS A 169 16.47 -12.67 -9.28
C CYS A 169 17.58 -12.87 -10.33
N GLY A 170 18.84 -12.99 -9.91
CA GLY A 170 19.99 -13.12 -10.81
C GLY A 170 20.29 -11.86 -11.65
N GLN A 171 19.48 -10.80 -11.51
CA GLN A 171 19.70 -9.51 -12.16
C GLN A 171 20.66 -8.66 -11.32
N LYS A 172 21.49 -7.87 -12.00
CA LYS A 172 22.30 -6.84 -11.35
C LYS A 172 21.63 -5.49 -11.52
N PHE A 173 21.70 -4.67 -10.49
CA PHE A 173 21.20 -3.31 -10.48
C PHE A 173 22.34 -2.35 -10.23
N ASP A 174 22.30 -1.19 -10.88
CA ASP A 174 23.25 -0.10 -10.66
C ASP A 174 22.92 0.64 -9.36
N ILE A 175 21.62 0.69 -9.00
CA ILE A 175 21.10 1.33 -7.78
C ILE A 175 20.05 0.42 -7.16
N ILE A 176 20.08 0.31 -5.84
CA ILE A 176 19.06 -0.33 -5.03
C ILE A 176 18.63 0.63 -3.93
#